data_eae25b35444a7bb02992c4a41a46f369
#
_entry.id   eae25b35444a7bb02992c4a41a46f369
#
_cell.length_a   1.000
_cell.length_b   1.000
_cell.length_c   1.000
_cell.angle_alpha   90.00
_cell.angle_beta   90.00
_cell.angle_gamma   90.00
#
_symmetry.space_group_name_H-M   'P 1'
#
loop_
_entity.id
_entity.type
_entity.pdbx_description
1 polymer ?
#
loop_
_entity_poly.entity_id
_entity_poly.type
_entity_poly.pdbx_seq_one_letter_code
_entity_poly.pdbx_strand_id
1 'polypeptide(L)'
;MSCSDMNVSLVSSDGVTFSVPLKVANLSIFVSMMTDGYDTTGDYDAPDSEFESIPILRVPSNVLSMIIEFMKYYHTDPMITIEKPLISNHIGDVVQPWYAIFIERVKHENMLYDIVNAANYMYIQSLLDLSCAAVATLIHEKSVSEVMNELYITA
;
A
#
# COMPACT_ATOMS: atom_id res chain seq x y z
N MET A 1 11.67 -25.47 7.62
CA MET A 1 10.79 -24.40 7.10
C MET A 1 11.57 -23.11 6.94
N SER A 2 11.53 -22.59 5.75
CA SER A 2 12.18 -21.32 5.49
C SER A 2 11.34 -20.18 6.08
N CYS A 3 12.02 -19.10 6.46
CA CYS A 3 11.33 -17.89 6.97
C CYS A 3 10.30 -17.30 5.98
N SER A 4 10.33 -17.79 4.75
CA SER A 4 9.43 -17.31 3.69
C SER A 4 7.97 -17.70 3.89
N ASP A 5 7.71 -18.67 4.76
CA ASP A 5 6.34 -19.17 4.97
C ASP A 5 5.66 -18.54 6.19
N MET A 6 6.30 -17.57 6.83
CA MET A 6 5.72 -16.91 7.99
C MET A 6 4.69 -15.87 7.55
N ASN A 7 3.58 -15.81 8.29
CA ASN A 7 2.56 -14.82 8.08
C ASN A 7 2.55 -13.81 9.23
N VAL A 8 2.19 -12.59 8.92
CA VAL A 8 1.99 -11.54 9.91
C VAL A 8 0.52 -11.14 9.89
N SER A 9 -0.01 -10.82 11.05
CA SER A 9 -1.39 -10.35 11.17
C SER A 9 -1.40 -8.83 11.22
N LEU A 10 -2.08 -8.20 10.28
CA LEU A 10 -2.27 -6.75 10.24
C LEU A 10 -3.69 -6.45 10.69
N VAL A 11 -3.82 -5.57 11.67
CA VAL A 11 -5.13 -5.20 12.24
C VAL A 11 -5.47 -3.78 11.83
N SER A 12 -6.58 -3.63 11.12
CA SER A 12 -7.04 -2.32 10.68
C SER A 12 -7.53 -1.45 11.85
N SER A 13 -7.75 -0.18 11.58
CA SER A 13 -8.25 0.76 12.61
C SER A 13 -9.63 0.37 13.14
N ASP A 14 -10.41 -0.33 12.35
CA ASP A 14 -11.75 -0.81 12.75
C ASP A 14 -11.74 -2.24 13.29
N GLY A 15 -10.56 -2.81 13.54
CA GLY A 15 -10.42 -4.08 14.25
C GLY A 15 -10.45 -5.33 13.37
N VAL A 16 -10.39 -5.19 12.05
CA VAL A 16 -10.35 -6.35 11.15
C VAL A 16 -8.92 -6.85 11.00
N THR A 17 -8.72 -8.15 11.17
CA THR A 17 -7.40 -8.78 11.08
C THR A 17 -7.19 -9.41 9.70
N PHE A 18 -6.05 -9.13 9.12
CA PHE A 18 -5.64 -9.70 7.83
C PHE A 18 -4.34 -10.49 8.02
N SER A 19 -4.32 -11.72 7.55
CA SER A 19 -3.10 -12.54 7.56
C SER A 19 -2.39 -12.37 6.21
N VAL A 20 -1.14 -11.95 6.25
CA VAL A 20 -0.35 -11.64 5.04
C VAL A 20 1.00 -12.33 5.16
N PRO A 21 1.51 -12.97 4.10
CA PRO A 21 2.87 -13.52 4.14
C PRO A 21 3.88 -12.42 4.47
N LEU A 22 4.80 -12.70 5.38
CA LEU A 22 5.77 -11.72 5.84
C LEU A 22 6.56 -11.11 4.68
N LYS A 23 6.96 -11.93 3.72
CA LYS A 23 7.71 -11.46 2.55
C LYS A 23 6.92 -10.46 1.70
N VAL A 24 5.59 -10.60 1.67
CA VAL A 24 4.71 -9.66 1.00
C VAL A 24 4.55 -8.39 1.82
N ALA A 25 4.31 -8.55 3.12
CA ALA A 25 4.10 -7.42 4.03
C ALA A 25 5.35 -6.55 4.20
N ASN A 26 6.53 -7.10 3.96
CA ASN A 26 7.79 -6.36 4.07
C ASN A 26 7.95 -5.26 3.01
N LEU A 27 7.08 -5.21 2.02
CA LEU A 27 7.01 -4.06 1.12
C LEU A 27 6.72 -2.77 1.90
N SER A 28 5.97 -2.88 3.00
CA SER A 28 5.77 -1.79 3.94
C SER A 28 6.98 -1.68 4.85
N ILE A 29 7.66 -0.55 4.82
CA ILE A 29 8.79 -0.31 5.73
C ILE A 29 8.32 -0.28 7.18
N PHE A 30 7.11 0.24 7.42
CA PHE A 30 6.52 0.24 8.77
C PHE A 30 6.42 -1.19 9.33
N VAL A 31 5.87 -2.12 8.54
CA VAL A 31 5.76 -3.51 8.95
C VAL A 31 7.14 -4.14 9.12
N SER A 32 8.04 -3.86 8.19
CA SER A 32 9.41 -4.37 8.24
C SER A 32 10.11 -3.94 9.53
N MET A 33 9.95 -2.69 9.94
CA MET A 33 10.51 -2.18 11.18
C MET A 33 9.91 -2.86 12.42
N MET A 34 8.62 -3.11 12.39
CA MET A 34 7.94 -3.76 13.51
C MET A 34 8.32 -5.23 13.64
N THR A 35 8.75 -5.87 12.57
CA THR A 35 9.13 -7.29 12.56
C THR A 35 10.63 -7.51 12.59
N ASP A 36 11.43 -6.47 12.52
CA ASP A 36 12.88 -6.56 12.38
C ASP A 36 13.56 -7.27 13.56
N GLY A 37 13.00 -7.18 14.76
CA GLY A 37 13.53 -7.85 15.93
C GLY A 37 13.30 -9.35 15.95
N TYR A 38 12.50 -9.88 15.06
CA TYR A 38 12.13 -11.29 15.05
C TYR A 38 12.95 -12.14 14.08
N ASP A 39 13.69 -11.52 13.18
CA ASP A 39 14.28 -12.21 12.04
C ASP A 39 15.77 -12.47 12.18
N THR A 40 16.46 -11.90 13.14
CA THR A 40 17.89 -11.78 12.99
C THR A 40 18.74 -12.72 13.83
N THR A 41 18.18 -13.46 14.77
CA THR A 41 19.10 -14.15 15.66
C THR A 41 18.79 -15.60 15.97
N GLY A 42 17.68 -16.13 15.55
CA GLY A 42 17.36 -17.52 15.84
C GLY A 42 17.34 -17.87 17.32
N ASP A 43 17.60 -16.90 18.17
CA ASP A 43 17.65 -17.09 19.63
C ASP A 43 16.30 -16.89 20.31
N TYR A 44 15.28 -16.73 19.51
CA TYR A 44 13.96 -16.64 20.07
C TYR A 44 13.33 -18.00 20.14
N ASP A 45 13.13 -18.45 21.34
CA ASP A 45 12.15 -19.49 21.65
C ASP A 45 10.74 -18.95 21.33
N ALA A 46 10.56 -18.36 20.17
CA ALA A 46 9.23 -17.96 19.76
C ALA A 46 8.43 -19.22 19.47
N PRO A 47 7.33 -19.43 20.18
CA PRO A 47 6.48 -20.57 19.84
C PRO A 47 5.95 -20.32 18.43
N ASP A 48 6.27 -21.26 17.57
CA ASP A 48 5.66 -21.46 16.26
C ASP A 48 5.08 -20.22 15.55
N SER A 49 5.94 -19.53 14.84
CA SER A 49 5.61 -18.93 13.54
C SER A 49 4.51 -17.88 13.46
N GLU A 50 3.94 -17.41 14.56
CA GLU A 50 2.98 -16.32 14.47
C GLU A 50 3.58 -15.07 15.10
N PHE A 51 3.88 -14.10 14.26
CA PHE A 51 4.17 -12.76 14.73
C PHE A 51 2.94 -12.21 15.43
N GLU A 52 3.18 -11.45 16.48
CA GLU A 52 2.11 -10.72 17.11
C GLU A 52 1.42 -9.82 16.09
N SER A 53 0.14 -9.57 16.31
CA SER A 53 -0.63 -8.70 15.43
C SER A 53 -0.04 -7.30 15.42
N ILE A 54 0.10 -6.73 14.22
CA ILE A 54 0.59 -5.37 14.04
C ILE A 54 -0.60 -4.46 13.83
N PRO A 55 -0.88 -3.55 14.77
CA PRO A 55 -2.00 -2.62 14.60
C PRO A 55 -1.65 -1.51 13.60
N ILE A 56 -2.48 -1.37 12.58
CA ILE A 56 -2.37 -0.30 11.59
C ILE A 56 -3.44 0.73 11.94
N LEU A 57 -3.15 1.58 12.89
CA LEU A 57 -4.13 2.39 13.59
C LEU A 57 -4.84 3.45 12.74
N ARG A 58 -4.26 3.81 11.59
CA ARG A 58 -4.82 4.87 10.75
C ARG A 58 -5.39 4.39 9.43
N VAL A 59 -5.49 3.08 9.27
CA VAL A 59 -5.93 2.50 8.00
C VAL A 59 -7.14 1.62 8.26
N PRO A 60 -8.33 2.01 7.77
CA PRO A 60 -9.52 1.19 7.92
C PRO A 60 -9.44 -0.07 7.05
N SER A 61 -10.30 -1.05 7.35
CA SER A 61 -10.23 -2.36 6.70
C SER A 61 -10.41 -2.31 5.19
N ASN A 62 -11.29 -1.46 4.68
CA ASN A 62 -11.50 -1.35 3.24
C ASN A 62 -10.24 -0.83 2.52
N VAL A 63 -9.54 0.12 3.11
CA VAL A 63 -8.29 0.64 2.57
C VAL A 63 -7.17 -0.39 2.72
N LEU A 64 -7.06 -1.01 3.89
CA LEU A 64 -6.03 -2.01 4.15
C LEU A 64 -6.16 -3.21 3.22
N SER A 65 -7.38 -3.64 2.93
CA SER A 65 -7.65 -4.72 1.98
C SER A 65 -7.09 -4.40 0.60
N MET A 66 -7.28 -3.18 0.11
CA MET A 66 -6.72 -2.76 -1.18
C MET A 66 -5.20 -2.69 -1.16
N ILE A 67 -4.63 -2.22 -0.06
CA ILE A 67 -3.17 -2.16 0.10
C ILE A 67 -2.56 -3.55 0.08
N ILE A 68 -3.19 -4.51 0.74
CA ILE A 68 -2.73 -5.90 0.76
C ILE A 68 -2.78 -6.50 -0.64
N GLU A 69 -3.84 -6.23 -1.39
CA GLU A 69 -3.95 -6.65 -2.78
C GLU A 69 -2.79 -6.10 -3.62
N PHE A 70 -2.47 -4.82 -3.45
CA PHE A 70 -1.33 -4.19 -4.10
C PHE A 70 -0.01 -4.88 -3.73
N MET A 71 0.21 -5.12 -2.45
CA MET A 71 1.45 -5.74 -1.98
C MET A 71 1.62 -7.16 -2.53
N LYS A 72 0.53 -7.93 -2.58
CA LYS A 72 0.57 -9.29 -3.12
C LYS A 72 0.92 -9.30 -4.61
N TYR A 73 0.32 -8.42 -5.36
CA TYR A 73 0.62 -8.32 -6.79
C TYR A 73 2.04 -7.82 -7.02
N TYR A 74 2.48 -6.83 -6.26
CA TYR A 74 3.83 -6.29 -6.36
C TYR A 74 4.88 -7.36 -6.11
N HIS A 75 4.61 -8.26 -5.19
CA HIS A 75 5.53 -9.37 -4.90
C HIS A 75 5.69 -10.31 -6.11
N THR A 76 4.62 -10.49 -6.88
CA THR A 76 4.62 -11.35 -8.06
C THR A 76 5.19 -10.63 -9.29
N ASP A 77 4.81 -9.38 -9.51
CA ASP A 77 5.19 -8.57 -10.67
C ASP A 77 5.45 -7.14 -10.22
N PRO A 78 6.67 -6.83 -9.75
CA PRO A 78 6.97 -5.50 -9.23
C PRO A 78 6.68 -4.39 -10.24
N MET A 79 6.09 -3.31 -9.74
CA MET A 79 5.79 -2.14 -10.55
C MET A 79 7.08 -1.50 -11.08
N ILE A 80 7.07 -1.08 -12.35
CA ILE A 80 8.20 -0.32 -12.89
C ILE A 80 8.30 1.03 -12.18
N THR A 81 9.52 1.54 -12.10
CA THR A 81 9.76 2.84 -11.47
C THR A 81 9.10 3.95 -12.29
N ILE A 82 8.33 4.79 -11.62
CA ILE A 82 7.68 5.93 -12.27
C ILE A 82 8.70 7.06 -12.37
N GLU A 83 8.99 7.47 -13.61
CA GLU A 83 9.91 8.58 -13.85
C GLU A 83 9.21 9.92 -13.60
N LYS A 84 9.97 10.86 -13.07
CA LYS A 84 9.49 12.22 -12.84
C LYS A 84 10.36 13.22 -13.63
N PRO A 85 9.75 14.20 -14.29
CA PRO A 85 8.30 14.44 -14.38
C PRO A 85 7.59 13.35 -15.19
N LEU A 86 6.27 13.23 -15.01
CA LEU A 86 5.49 12.23 -15.73
C LEU A 86 5.56 12.46 -17.23
N ILE A 87 5.82 11.37 -17.97
CA ILE A 87 5.91 11.44 -19.43
C ILE A 87 4.56 11.46 -20.12
N SER A 88 3.47 11.17 -19.37
CA SER A 88 2.13 11.11 -19.91
C SER A 88 1.13 11.48 -18.83
N ASN A 89 -0.02 11.98 -19.24
CA ASN A 89 -1.17 12.25 -18.37
C ASN A 89 -2.01 11.01 -18.11
N HIS A 90 -1.65 9.89 -18.73
CA HIS A 90 -2.37 8.63 -18.56
C HIS A 90 -1.51 7.65 -17.77
N ILE A 91 -2.04 7.17 -16.66
CA ILE A 91 -1.32 6.23 -15.79
C ILE A 91 -0.93 4.95 -16.55
N GLY A 92 -1.78 4.51 -17.47
CA GLY A 92 -1.51 3.33 -18.28
C GLY A 92 -0.27 3.41 -19.15
N ASP A 93 0.24 4.63 -19.38
CA ASP A 93 1.46 4.84 -20.15
C ASP A 93 2.73 4.81 -19.28
N VAL A 94 2.59 4.89 -17.95
CA VAL A 94 3.74 4.99 -17.04
C VAL A 94 3.91 3.78 -16.15
N VAL A 95 2.90 2.90 -16.03
CA VAL A 95 2.97 1.67 -15.25
C VAL A 95 2.33 0.51 -16.01
N GLN A 96 2.54 -0.71 -15.51
CA GLN A 96 1.93 -1.89 -16.09
C GLN A 96 0.40 -1.83 -15.98
N PRO A 97 -0.32 -2.53 -16.89
CA PRO A 97 -1.79 -2.45 -16.93
C PRO A 97 -2.48 -2.78 -15.62
N TRP A 98 -1.99 -3.76 -14.84
CA TRP A 98 -2.61 -4.11 -13.58
C TRP A 98 -2.63 -2.92 -12.61
N TYR A 99 -1.51 -2.22 -12.52
CA TYR A 99 -1.38 -1.07 -11.61
C TYR A 99 -2.25 0.09 -12.06
N ALA A 100 -2.34 0.29 -13.37
CA ALA A 100 -3.22 1.32 -13.92
C ALA A 100 -4.68 1.03 -13.59
N ILE A 101 -5.10 -0.21 -13.76
CA ILE A 101 -6.48 -0.64 -13.45
C ILE A 101 -6.73 -0.52 -11.94
N PHE A 102 -5.76 -0.93 -11.12
CA PHE A 102 -5.87 -0.84 -9.67
C PHE A 102 -6.11 0.60 -9.22
N ILE A 103 -5.29 1.53 -9.68
CA ILE A 103 -5.41 2.92 -9.23
C ILE A 103 -6.66 3.61 -9.80
N GLU A 104 -7.10 3.22 -11.00
CA GLU A 104 -8.37 3.71 -11.53
C GLU A 104 -9.55 3.22 -10.70
N ARG A 105 -9.52 1.97 -10.24
CA ARG A 105 -10.52 1.45 -9.32
C ARG A 105 -10.52 2.23 -8.01
N VAL A 106 -9.35 2.53 -7.47
CA VAL A 106 -9.21 3.35 -6.26
C VAL A 106 -9.84 4.72 -6.46
N LYS A 107 -9.58 5.36 -7.59
CA LYS A 107 -10.20 6.65 -7.93
C LYS A 107 -11.72 6.54 -8.03
N HIS A 108 -12.19 5.51 -8.71
CA HIS A 108 -13.63 5.30 -8.92
C HIS A 108 -14.38 5.09 -7.60
N GLU A 109 -13.76 4.42 -6.64
CA GLU A 109 -14.33 4.19 -5.32
C GLU A 109 -14.08 5.35 -4.35
N ASN A 110 -13.52 6.44 -4.84
CA ASN A 110 -13.24 7.65 -4.06
C ASN A 110 -12.31 7.40 -2.88
N MET A 111 -11.35 6.50 -3.04
CA MET A 111 -10.43 6.11 -1.99
C MET A 111 -9.00 6.61 -2.23
N LEU A 112 -8.78 7.43 -3.26
CA LEU A 112 -7.43 7.86 -3.63
C LEU A 112 -6.73 8.62 -2.49
N TYR A 113 -7.44 9.53 -1.84
CA TYR A 113 -6.90 10.27 -0.70
C TYR A 113 -6.53 9.32 0.45
N ASP A 114 -7.39 8.37 0.74
CA ASP A 114 -7.15 7.39 1.81
C ASP A 114 -5.94 6.51 1.48
N ILE A 115 -5.78 6.13 0.23
CA ILE A 115 -4.64 5.33 -0.21
C ILE A 115 -3.34 6.12 -0.11
N VAL A 116 -3.34 7.40 -0.49
CA VAL A 116 -2.15 8.26 -0.35
C VAL A 116 -1.72 8.33 1.11
N ASN A 117 -2.67 8.60 2.01
CA ASN A 117 -2.38 8.69 3.44
C ASN A 117 -1.90 7.36 4.02
N ALA A 118 -2.53 6.27 3.63
CA ALA A 118 -2.16 4.95 4.12
C ALA A 118 -0.79 4.53 3.60
N ALA A 119 -0.49 4.78 2.33
CA ALA A 119 0.81 4.48 1.75
C ALA A 119 1.91 5.28 2.45
N ASN A 120 1.63 6.52 2.80
CA ASN A 120 2.57 7.34 3.55
C ASN A 120 2.75 6.81 4.98
N TYR A 121 1.66 6.45 5.65
CA TYR A 121 1.70 5.92 7.01
C TYR A 121 2.47 4.60 7.08
N MET A 122 2.23 3.71 6.13
CA MET A 122 2.87 2.40 6.09
C MET A 122 4.24 2.41 5.38
N TYR A 123 4.65 3.53 4.83
CA TYR A 123 5.90 3.65 4.06
C TYR A 123 5.99 2.62 2.94
N ILE A 124 4.96 2.57 2.11
CA ILE A 124 4.99 1.76 0.88
C ILE A 124 5.32 2.71 -0.27
N GLN A 125 6.59 2.85 -0.57
CA GLN A 125 7.05 3.87 -1.53
C GLN A 125 6.46 3.70 -2.92
N SER A 126 6.37 2.46 -3.42
CA SER A 126 5.81 2.19 -4.75
C SER A 126 4.33 2.57 -4.82
N LEU A 127 3.56 2.28 -3.78
CA LEU A 127 2.15 2.66 -3.73
C LEU A 127 2.00 4.16 -3.60
N LEU A 128 2.86 4.80 -2.82
CA LEU A 128 2.86 6.25 -2.69
C LEU A 128 3.15 6.91 -4.03
N ASP A 129 4.15 6.41 -4.77
CA ASP A 129 4.49 6.91 -6.09
C ASP A 129 3.32 6.76 -7.07
N LEU A 130 2.67 5.61 -7.07
CA LEU A 130 1.52 5.35 -7.94
C LEU A 130 0.35 6.27 -7.62
N SER A 131 0.02 6.40 -6.34
CA SER A 131 -1.11 7.24 -5.92
C SER A 131 -0.82 8.72 -6.16
N CYS A 132 0.41 9.17 -5.94
CA CYS A 132 0.80 10.55 -6.24
C CYS A 132 0.77 10.84 -7.74
N ALA A 133 1.16 9.87 -8.57
CA ALA A 133 1.04 10.01 -10.02
C ALA A 133 -0.43 10.16 -10.44
N ALA A 134 -1.32 9.40 -9.81
CA ALA A 134 -2.75 9.52 -10.07
C ALA A 134 -3.28 10.90 -9.67
N VAL A 135 -2.85 11.43 -8.53
CA VAL A 135 -3.21 12.79 -8.14
C VAL A 135 -2.71 13.80 -9.16
N ALA A 136 -1.48 13.65 -9.63
CA ALA A 136 -0.91 14.55 -10.64
C ALA A 136 -1.72 14.56 -11.93
N THR A 137 -2.20 13.40 -12.37
CA THR A 137 -3.07 13.35 -13.57
C THR A 137 -4.40 14.04 -13.34
N LEU A 138 -4.98 13.92 -12.15
CA LEU A 138 -6.20 14.64 -11.79
C LEU A 138 -6.00 16.14 -11.81
N ILE A 139 -4.90 16.62 -11.24
CA ILE A 139 -4.58 18.06 -11.21
C ILE A 139 -4.46 18.60 -12.65
N HIS A 140 -3.92 17.80 -13.54
CA HIS A 140 -3.71 18.20 -14.93
C HIS A 140 -5.01 18.30 -15.72
N GLU A 141 -6.00 17.47 -15.39
CA GLU A 141 -7.27 17.39 -16.11
C GLU A 141 -8.37 18.26 -15.51
N LYS A 142 -8.23 18.67 -14.24
CA LYS A 142 -9.33 19.28 -13.49
C LYS A 142 -8.84 20.51 -12.74
N SER A 143 -9.81 21.38 -12.42
CA SER A 143 -9.54 22.53 -11.55
C SER A 143 -9.21 22.05 -10.12
N VAL A 144 -8.57 22.92 -9.35
CA VAL A 144 -8.20 22.60 -7.97
C VAL A 144 -9.40 22.19 -7.14
N SER A 145 -10.53 22.90 -7.28
CA SER A 145 -11.74 22.59 -6.52
C SER A 145 -12.33 21.23 -6.89
N GLU A 146 -12.28 20.85 -8.17
CA GLU A 146 -12.74 19.54 -8.62
C GLU A 146 -11.85 18.42 -8.06
N VAL A 147 -10.55 18.63 -8.07
CA VAL A 147 -9.60 17.67 -7.49
C VAL A 147 -9.85 17.50 -6.00
N MET A 148 -10.05 18.59 -5.27
CA MET A 148 -10.32 18.54 -3.84
C MET A 148 -11.61 17.79 -3.53
N ASN A 149 -12.64 17.97 -4.36
CA ASN A 149 -13.89 17.23 -4.20
C ASN A 149 -13.70 15.73 -4.42
N GLU A 150 -12.91 15.34 -5.43
CA GLU A 150 -12.64 13.93 -5.70
C GLU A 150 -11.81 13.28 -4.61
N LEU A 151 -10.93 14.03 -3.99
CA LEU A 151 -10.11 13.53 -2.88
C LEU A 151 -10.82 13.63 -1.53
N TYR A 152 -12.02 14.21 -1.51
CA TYR A 152 -12.75 14.46 -0.26
C TYR A 152 -11.97 15.32 0.74
N ILE A 153 -11.14 16.21 0.23
CA ILE A 153 -10.45 17.17 1.08
C ILE A 153 -11.39 18.36 1.25
N THR A 154 -11.98 18.47 2.42
CA THR A 154 -12.77 19.65 2.77
C THR A 154 -11.82 20.73 3.30
N ALA A 155 -11.93 21.88 2.71
CA ALA A 155 -11.17 23.03 3.18
C ALA A 155 -11.65 23.46 4.57
#